data_38755617a2c876499c9da31b867e763c
#
_entry.id   38755617a2c876499c9da31b867e763c
#
_cell.length_a   1.000
_cell.length_b   1.000
_cell.length_c   1.000
_cell.angle_alpha   90.00
_cell.angle_beta   90.00
_cell.angle_gamma   90.00
#
_symmetry.space_group_name_H-M   'P 1'
#
loop_
_entity.id
_entity.type
_entity.pdbx_description
1 polymer ?
#
loop_
_entity_poly.entity_id
_entity_poly.type
_entity_poly.pdbx_seq_one_letter_code
_entity_poly.pdbx_strand_id
1 'polypeptide(L)'
;SLEMGRSELATRLMAITSGFPVVELEQGPSFKQDTFERARRQLDAIRELSGGHVLVNRRPLSKLSDLIACIKYYHEVHGSKYVVVDYLQLAWTANSQSIHDRIELVAHQLRDLTHSLGITLVALSQFNRQTSAARSERPTAQGLMGGSAVENDSHQVLLFDHSRFTRMGHTADTWLILDKNRHGGVVDIPVKWDFQNLRISPRSPTIEEQEQQHGRLTRVGRMR
;
A
#
# COMPACT_ATOMS: atom_id res chain seq x y z
N SER A 1 10.86 -0.99 2.95
CA SER A 1 10.79 -1.05 1.50
C SER A 1 11.90 -1.92 0.95
N LEU A 2 11.62 -2.67 -0.08
CA LEU A 2 12.61 -3.47 -0.84
C LEU A 2 13.17 -2.67 -2.03
N GLU A 3 12.55 -1.57 -2.39
CA GLU A 3 12.88 -0.71 -3.53
C GLU A 3 13.58 0.58 -3.10
N MET A 4 12.99 1.28 -2.14
CA MET A 4 13.41 2.63 -1.77
C MET A 4 14.41 2.66 -0.61
N GLY A 5 15.38 3.57 -0.69
CA GLY A 5 16.33 3.84 0.37
C GLY A 5 15.70 4.60 1.56
N ARG A 6 16.40 4.60 2.69
CA ARG A 6 15.92 5.25 3.93
C ARG A 6 15.70 6.76 3.79
N SER A 7 16.61 7.45 3.11
CA SER A 7 16.51 8.90 2.87
C SER A 7 15.28 9.24 2.03
N GLU A 8 15.03 8.47 0.99
CA GLU A 8 13.86 8.65 0.13
C GLU A 8 12.55 8.41 0.90
N LEU A 9 12.47 7.35 1.70
CA LEU A 9 11.31 7.10 2.57
C LEU A 9 11.11 8.22 3.58
N ALA A 10 12.19 8.73 4.19
CA ALA A 10 12.11 9.85 5.12
C ALA A 10 11.58 11.12 4.44
N THR A 11 12.07 11.45 3.24
CA THR A 11 11.57 12.59 2.46
C THR A 11 10.09 12.45 2.13
N ARG A 12 9.64 11.26 1.71
CA ARG A 12 8.21 10.99 1.44
C ARG A 12 7.35 11.11 2.69
N LEU A 13 7.79 10.58 3.82
CA LEU A 13 7.11 10.73 5.10
C LEU A 13 7.03 12.20 5.51
N MET A 14 8.09 12.97 5.32
CA MET A 14 8.08 14.41 5.56
C MET A 14 7.08 15.12 4.65
N ALA A 15 7.02 14.81 3.36
CA ALA A 15 6.04 15.38 2.43
C ALA A 15 4.60 15.11 2.89
N ILE A 16 4.30 13.85 3.21
CA ILE A 16 2.97 13.42 3.68
C ILE A 16 2.59 14.17 4.96
N THR A 17 3.51 14.29 5.90
CA THR A 17 3.22 14.88 7.22
C THR A 17 3.19 16.40 7.20
N SER A 18 4.12 17.05 6.51
CA SER A 18 4.21 18.52 6.45
C SER A 18 3.22 19.13 5.46
N GLY A 19 2.83 18.38 4.42
CA GLY A 19 2.06 18.89 3.28
C GLY A 19 2.90 19.72 2.30
N PHE A 20 4.23 19.57 2.33
CA PHE A 20 5.12 20.18 1.34
C PHE A 20 5.39 19.21 0.19
N PRO A 21 5.50 19.74 -1.04
CA PRO A 21 5.86 18.93 -2.20
C PRO A 21 7.20 18.22 -2.01
N VAL A 22 7.28 16.95 -2.44
CA VAL A 22 8.53 16.17 -2.38
C VAL A 22 9.68 16.91 -3.08
N VAL A 23 9.40 17.53 -4.22
CA VAL A 23 10.39 18.27 -5.01
C VAL A 23 11.02 19.42 -4.21
N GLU A 24 10.23 20.12 -3.41
CA GLU A 24 10.75 21.19 -2.54
C GLU A 24 11.64 20.63 -1.44
N LEU A 25 11.28 19.44 -0.90
CA LEU A 25 12.06 18.76 0.12
C LEU A 25 13.40 18.24 -0.40
N GLU A 26 13.49 17.89 -1.66
CA GLU A 26 14.71 17.39 -2.31
C GLU A 26 15.69 18.49 -2.71
N GLN A 27 15.22 19.73 -2.90
CA GLN A 27 16.05 20.85 -3.33
C GLN A 27 16.95 21.45 -2.23
N GLY A 28 16.87 20.97 -0.98
CA GLY A 28 17.78 21.34 0.12
C GLY A 28 17.34 22.56 0.91
N PRO A 29 18.25 23.24 1.64
CA PRO A 29 17.96 24.07 2.81
C PRO A 29 17.28 25.43 2.57
N SER A 30 16.62 25.67 1.45
CA SER A 30 15.69 26.81 1.32
C SER A 30 14.42 26.64 2.16
N PHE A 31 14.39 25.64 3.03
CA PHE A 31 13.32 25.40 3.98
C PHE A 31 13.15 26.56 4.95
N LYS A 32 11.93 27.10 4.99
CA LYS A 32 11.53 27.95 6.10
C LYS A 32 11.52 27.08 7.38
N GLN A 33 12.11 27.60 8.44
CA GLN A 33 12.22 26.91 9.73
C GLN A 33 10.87 26.36 10.24
N ASP A 34 9.77 27.09 10.00
CA ASP A 34 8.41 26.68 10.33
C ASP A 34 7.97 25.38 9.67
N THR A 35 8.45 25.11 8.45
CA THR A 35 8.15 23.90 7.70
C THR A 35 8.77 22.67 8.34
N PHE A 36 10.04 22.81 8.73
CA PHE A 36 10.76 21.73 9.41
C PHE A 36 10.15 21.42 10.77
N GLU A 37 9.81 22.45 11.55
CA GLU A 37 9.17 22.26 12.86
C GLU A 37 7.78 21.65 12.75
N ARG A 38 7.01 21.98 11.71
CA ARG A 38 5.71 21.38 11.44
C ARG A 38 5.83 19.89 11.08
N ALA A 39 6.77 19.56 10.18
CA ALA A 39 7.05 18.18 9.82
C ALA A 39 7.51 17.36 11.03
N ARG A 40 8.41 17.93 11.84
CA ARG A 40 8.91 17.32 13.06
C ARG A 40 7.79 17.02 14.05
N ARG A 41 6.93 17.98 14.36
CA ARG A 41 5.78 17.77 15.28
C ARG A 41 4.86 16.64 14.82
N GLN A 42 4.62 16.52 13.52
CA GLN A 42 3.78 15.45 12.99
C GLN A 42 4.48 14.08 13.00
N LEU A 43 5.78 14.04 12.74
CA LEU A 43 6.58 12.82 12.88
C LEU A 43 6.65 12.36 14.34
N ASP A 44 6.77 13.29 15.28
CA ASP A 44 6.73 12.99 16.71
C ASP A 44 5.35 12.42 17.12
N ALA A 45 4.25 12.97 16.60
CA ALA A 45 2.91 12.42 16.83
C ALA A 45 2.75 11.00 16.25
N ILE A 46 3.26 10.74 15.04
CA ILE A 46 3.29 9.38 14.47
C ILE A 46 4.11 8.43 15.35
N ARG A 47 5.24 8.91 15.84
CA ARG A 47 6.11 8.15 16.73
C ARG A 47 5.42 7.79 18.04
N GLU A 48 4.67 8.72 18.65
CA GLU A 48 3.87 8.47 19.84
C GLU A 48 2.77 7.45 19.58
N LEU A 49 2.02 7.59 18.48
CA LEU A 49 0.97 6.64 18.09
C LEU A 49 1.51 5.24 17.80
N SER A 50 2.73 5.13 17.29
CA SER A 50 3.39 3.85 17.00
C SER A 50 4.12 3.23 18.19
N GLY A 51 3.94 3.76 19.39
CA GLY A 51 4.66 3.29 20.60
C GLY A 51 6.13 3.64 20.59
N GLY A 52 6.52 4.68 19.85
CA GLY A 52 7.87 5.25 19.84
C GLY A 52 8.76 4.85 18.68
N HIS A 53 8.37 3.91 17.81
CA HIS A 53 9.26 3.39 16.78
C HIS A 53 8.61 3.23 15.41
N VAL A 54 9.11 4.00 14.42
CA VAL A 54 8.97 3.67 13.01
C VAL A 54 10.32 3.12 12.53
N LEU A 55 10.39 1.82 12.34
CA LEU A 55 11.62 1.12 12.00
C LEU A 55 11.68 0.94 10.48
N VAL A 56 12.76 1.42 9.88
CA VAL A 56 13.02 1.25 8.45
C VAL A 56 14.25 0.39 8.27
N ASN A 57 14.11 -0.72 7.53
CA ASN A 57 15.24 -1.58 7.25
C ASN A 57 16.35 -0.84 6.47
N ARG A 58 17.60 -1.07 6.87
CA ARG A 58 18.77 -0.35 6.33
C ARG A 58 19.20 -0.81 4.94
N ARG A 59 18.87 -2.04 4.56
CA ARG A 59 19.28 -2.65 3.29
C ARG A 59 18.07 -3.27 2.61
N PRO A 60 17.98 -3.22 1.29
CA PRO A 60 16.99 -3.99 0.56
C PRO A 60 17.18 -5.48 0.86
N LEU A 61 16.16 -6.13 1.40
CA LEU A 61 16.15 -7.56 1.70
C LEU A 61 15.40 -8.28 0.59
N SER A 62 16.08 -8.53 -0.51
CA SER A 62 15.45 -9.22 -1.65
C SER A 62 15.25 -10.72 -1.40
N LYS A 63 16.07 -11.35 -0.55
CA LYS A 63 15.94 -12.78 -0.24
C LYS A 63 14.85 -12.99 0.83
N LEU A 64 13.88 -13.85 0.54
CA LEU A 64 12.72 -14.09 1.42
C LEU A 64 13.12 -14.55 2.84
N SER A 65 14.14 -15.42 2.95
CA SER A 65 14.64 -15.87 4.26
C SER A 65 15.16 -14.71 5.12
N ASP A 66 15.83 -13.75 4.50
CA ASP A 66 16.39 -12.59 5.21
C ASP A 66 15.28 -11.60 5.59
N LEU A 67 14.25 -11.45 4.73
CA LEU A 67 13.06 -10.67 5.04
C LEU A 67 12.32 -11.26 6.25
N ILE A 68 12.10 -12.57 6.27
CA ILE A 68 11.45 -13.28 7.38
C ILE A 68 12.27 -13.11 8.67
N ALA A 69 13.58 -13.32 8.61
CA ALA A 69 14.47 -13.15 9.76
C ALA A 69 14.43 -11.71 10.30
N CYS A 70 14.40 -10.73 9.41
CA CYS A 70 14.29 -9.32 9.76
C CYS A 70 12.95 -9.00 10.46
N ILE A 71 11.83 -9.51 9.95
CA ILE A 71 10.51 -9.31 10.56
C ILE A 71 10.47 -9.92 11.96
N LYS A 72 10.97 -11.16 12.12
CA LYS A 72 11.07 -11.82 13.43
C LYS A 72 11.91 -11.01 14.41
N TYR A 73 13.09 -10.53 13.98
CA TYR A 73 13.95 -9.70 14.81
C TYR A 73 13.26 -8.43 15.28
N TYR A 74 12.58 -7.69 14.40
CA TYR A 74 11.87 -6.48 14.79
C TYR A 74 10.68 -6.76 15.70
N HIS A 75 10.00 -7.88 15.50
CA HIS A 75 8.93 -8.31 16.39
C HIS A 75 9.47 -8.66 17.80
N GLU A 76 10.52 -9.47 17.88
CA GLU A 76 11.09 -9.96 19.14
C GLU A 76 11.79 -8.85 19.94
N VAL A 77 12.59 -8.01 19.27
CA VAL A 77 13.43 -7.01 19.94
C VAL A 77 12.67 -5.70 20.18
N HIS A 78 11.80 -5.30 19.26
CA HIS A 78 11.13 -4.01 19.31
C HIS A 78 9.60 -4.10 19.49
N GLY A 79 9.04 -5.30 19.61
CA GLY A 79 7.61 -5.52 19.78
C GLY A 79 6.78 -5.07 18.57
N SER A 80 7.36 -5.05 17.35
CA SER A 80 6.67 -4.58 16.16
C SER A 80 5.46 -5.46 15.85
N LYS A 81 4.27 -4.85 15.81
CA LYS A 81 2.99 -5.51 15.50
C LYS A 81 2.49 -5.23 14.10
N TYR A 82 3.00 -4.20 13.45
CA TYR A 82 2.61 -3.77 12.09
C TYR A 82 3.84 -3.80 11.19
N VAL A 83 3.73 -4.49 10.08
CA VAL A 83 4.81 -4.64 9.10
C VAL A 83 4.31 -4.22 7.72
N VAL A 84 5.08 -3.43 7.00
CA VAL A 84 4.81 -3.06 5.60
C VAL A 84 5.92 -3.63 4.73
N VAL A 85 5.54 -4.40 3.70
CA VAL A 85 6.45 -4.94 2.68
C VAL A 85 6.15 -4.28 1.34
N ASP A 86 7.10 -3.52 0.83
CA ASP A 86 6.97 -2.76 -0.40
C ASP A 86 8.12 -3.14 -1.35
N TYR A 87 7.88 -3.96 -2.33
CA TYR A 87 6.68 -4.72 -2.71
C TYR A 87 7.03 -6.21 -2.94
N LEU A 88 6.02 -7.09 -2.97
CA LEU A 88 6.21 -8.55 -2.96
C LEU A 88 7.09 -9.09 -4.10
N GLN A 89 6.98 -8.50 -5.30
CA GLN A 89 7.69 -8.97 -6.49
C GLN A 89 9.22 -8.83 -6.40
N LEU A 90 9.72 -7.99 -5.48
CA LEU A 90 11.16 -7.86 -5.23
C LEU A 90 11.72 -8.95 -4.28
N ALA A 91 10.85 -9.62 -3.53
CA ALA A 91 11.27 -10.76 -2.73
C ALA A 91 11.54 -11.98 -3.63
N TRP A 92 12.70 -12.62 -3.47
CA TRP A 92 13.05 -13.78 -4.26
C TRP A 92 13.40 -15.00 -3.40
N THR A 93 13.28 -16.18 -4.01
CA THR A 93 13.65 -17.47 -3.43
C THR A 93 14.55 -18.24 -4.40
N ALA A 94 15.47 -19.04 -3.90
CA ALA A 94 16.42 -19.75 -4.75
C ALA A 94 15.76 -20.85 -5.64
N ASN A 95 14.54 -21.29 -5.30
CA ASN A 95 13.92 -22.49 -5.89
C ASN A 95 12.69 -22.21 -6.75
N SER A 96 12.38 -20.96 -7.09
CA SER A 96 11.20 -20.65 -7.90
C SER A 96 11.51 -20.69 -9.39
N GLN A 97 10.74 -21.47 -10.16
CA GLN A 97 10.90 -21.63 -11.60
C GLN A 97 10.27 -20.48 -12.39
N SER A 98 9.22 -19.86 -11.86
CA SER A 98 8.54 -18.73 -12.48
C SER A 98 8.33 -17.57 -11.50
N ILE A 99 8.02 -16.37 -12.04
CA ILE A 99 7.65 -15.21 -11.22
C ILE A 99 6.36 -15.51 -10.43
N HIS A 100 5.42 -16.23 -11.03
CA HIS A 100 4.16 -16.60 -10.40
C HIS A 100 4.39 -17.48 -9.18
N ASP A 101 5.11 -18.59 -9.33
CA ASP A 101 5.43 -19.53 -8.25
C ASP A 101 6.19 -18.84 -7.10
N ARG A 102 7.05 -17.90 -7.47
CA ARG A 102 7.79 -17.09 -6.49
C ARG A 102 6.88 -16.24 -5.64
N ILE A 103 5.94 -15.51 -6.26
CA ILE A 103 5.01 -14.63 -5.54
C ILE A 103 4.07 -15.45 -4.67
N GLU A 104 3.60 -16.59 -5.17
CA GLU A 104 2.79 -17.54 -4.41
C GLU A 104 3.51 -18.02 -3.16
N LEU A 105 4.75 -18.48 -3.29
CA LEU A 105 5.57 -18.91 -2.15
C LEU A 105 5.81 -17.77 -1.14
N VAL A 106 6.11 -16.56 -1.64
CA VAL A 106 6.30 -15.39 -0.79
C VAL A 106 5.02 -15.06 -0.01
N ALA A 107 3.87 -14.99 -0.69
CA ALA A 107 2.58 -14.70 -0.06
C ALA A 107 2.24 -15.73 1.02
N HIS A 108 2.41 -17.02 0.70
CA HIS A 108 2.15 -18.12 1.63
C HIS A 108 3.03 -18.06 2.89
N GLN A 109 4.35 -17.90 2.73
CA GLN A 109 5.27 -17.82 3.86
C GLN A 109 5.06 -16.57 4.72
N LEU A 110 4.72 -15.44 4.11
CA LEU A 110 4.40 -14.24 4.85
C LEU A 110 3.06 -14.37 5.61
N ARG A 111 2.05 -15.02 5.04
CA ARG A 111 0.80 -15.34 5.74
C ARG A 111 1.08 -16.22 6.97
N ASP A 112 1.84 -17.30 6.82
CA ASP A 112 2.17 -18.21 7.93
C ASP A 112 2.96 -17.48 9.02
N LEU A 113 3.86 -16.58 8.62
CA LEU A 113 4.60 -15.74 9.55
C LEU A 113 3.66 -14.82 10.34
N THR A 114 2.67 -14.19 9.69
CA THR A 114 1.71 -13.31 10.38
C THR A 114 0.90 -14.07 11.42
N HIS A 115 0.47 -15.29 11.10
CA HIS A 115 -0.25 -16.15 12.04
C HIS A 115 0.64 -16.56 13.22
N SER A 116 1.88 -16.95 12.96
CA SER A 116 2.80 -17.42 14.01
C SER A 116 3.21 -16.32 14.99
N LEU A 117 3.33 -15.07 14.52
CA LEU A 117 3.76 -13.93 15.33
C LEU A 117 2.60 -13.06 15.85
N GLY A 118 1.37 -13.27 15.37
CA GLY A 118 0.23 -12.42 15.74
C GLY A 118 0.39 -10.96 15.29
N ILE A 119 0.99 -10.75 14.11
CA ILE A 119 1.25 -9.42 13.55
C ILE A 119 0.30 -9.10 12.38
N THR A 120 0.15 -7.81 12.10
CA THR A 120 -0.53 -7.32 10.90
C THR A 120 0.50 -6.98 9.84
N LEU A 121 0.34 -7.56 8.65
CA LEU A 121 1.22 -7.31 7.51
C LEU A 121 0.44 -6.63 6.38
N VAL A 122 0.96 -5.52 5.90
CA VAL A 122 0.50 -4.84 4.68
C VAL A 122 1.53 -5.12 3.59
N ALA A 123 1.14 -5.87 2.58
CA ALA A 123 2.00 -6.20 1.46
C ALA A 123 1.51 -5.45 0.20
N LEU A 124 2.41 -4.68 -0.42
CA LEU A 124 2.13 -4.07 -1.70
C LEU A 124 2.39 -5.06 -2.82
N SER A 125 1.52 -5.06 -3.83
CA SER A 125 1.65 -5.89 -5.02
C SER A 125 1.28 -5.09 -6.25
N GLN A 126 2.02 -5.30 -7.34
CA GLN A 126 1.74 -4.65 -8.62
C GLN A 126 0.69 -5.42 -9.41
N PHE A 127 -0.06 -4.70 -10.24
CA PHE A 127 -0.89 -5.32 -11.26
C PHE A 127 -0.02 -5.96 -12.35
N ASN A 128 -0.52 -7.02 -12.94
CA ASN A 128 0.10 -7.57 -14.11
C ASN A 128 -0.07 -6.58 -15.30
N ARG A 129 0.89 -6.60 -16.24
CA ARG A 129 0.91 -5.63 -17.35
C ARG A 129 -0.30 -5.71 -18.27
N GLN A 130 -0.89 -6.88 -18.44
CA GLN A 130 -2.07 -7.09 -19.28
C GLN A 130 -3.30 -6.45 -18.64
N THR A 131 -3.48 -6.63 -17.34
CA THR A 131 -4.55 -5.98 -16.57
C THR A 131 -4.37 -4.46 -16.52
N SER A 132 -3.14 -3.98 -16.41
CA SER A 132 -2.83 -2.55 -16.43
C SER A 132 -3.11 -1.90 -17.79
N ALA A 133 -3.06 -2.67 -18.90
CA ALA A 133 -3.39 -2.18 -20.24
C ALA A 133 -4.90 -2.07 -20.48
N ALA A 134 -5.73 -2.85 -19.79
CA ALA A 134 -7.19 -2.81 -19.87
C ALA A 134 -7.76 -1.67 -19.02
N ARG A 135 -7.52 -0.43 -19.43
CA ARG A 135 -7.90 0.80 -18.69
C ARG A 135 -9.41 1.02 -18.50
N SER A 136 -10.25 0.22 -19.12
CA SER A 136 -11.71 0.40 -19.10
C SER A 136 -12.45 -0.45 -18.07
N GLU A 137 -11.78 -1.42 -17.45
CA GLU A 137 -12.40 -2.34 -16.52
C GLU A 137 -12.01 -2.03 -15.07
N ARG A 138 -12.98 -2.22 -14.15
CA ARG A 138 -12.74 -2.13 -12.71
C ARG A 138 -11.65 -3.16 -12.32
N PRO A 139 -10.57 -2.75 -11.67
CA PRO A 139 -9.54 -3.69 -11.23
C PRO A 139 -10.10 -4.68 -10.19
N THR A 140 -9.56 -5.89 -10.23
CA THR A 140 -9.88 -6.97 -9.29
C THR A 140 -8.60 -7.58 -8.72
N ALA A 141 -8.72 -8.31 -7.61
CA ALA A 141 -7.61 -9.00 -6.98
C ALA A 141 -6.90 -9.97 -7.93
N GLN A 142 -7.64 -10.60 -8.86
CA GLN A 142 -7.09 -11.51 -9.86
C GLN A 142 -6.15 -10.81 -10.85
N GLY A 143 -6.28 -9.50 -11.02
CA GLY A 143 -5.39 -8.70 -11.85
C GLY A 143 -4.03 -8.41 -11.22
N LEU A 144 -3.84 -8.72 -9.95
CA LEU A 144 -2.53 -8.60 -9.30
C LEU A 144 -1.56 -9.64 -9.85
N MET A 145 -0.28 -9.30 -9.86
CA MET A 145 0.76 -10.26 -10.19
C MET A 145 0.83 -11.32 -9.08
N GLY A 146 0.61 -12.60 -9.44
CA GLY A 146 0.36 -13.67 -8.48
C GLY A 146 -1.10 -13.77 -8.01
N GLY A 147 -2.04 -13.14 -8.71
CA GLY A 147 -3.42 -12.84 -8.39
C GLY A 147 -4.15 -13.79 -7.44
N SER A 148 -4.42 -15.03 -7.87
CA SER A 148 -5.17 -15.99 -7.04
C SER A 148 -4.46 -16.36 -5.74
N ALA A 149 -3.13 -16.49 -5.74
CA ALA A 149 -2.39 -16.80 -4.52
C ALA A 149 -2.39 -15.63 -3.53
N VAL A 150 -2.09 -14.41 -4.01
CA VAL A 150 -2.13 -13.19 -3.20
C VAL A 150 -3.55 -12.95 -2.67
N GLU A 151 -4.56 -13.16 -3.50
CA GLU A 151 -5.96 -13.06 -3.09
C GLU A 151 -6.29 -14.10 -2.00
N ASN A 152 -5.96 -15.37 -2.19
CA ASN A 152 -6.29 -16.45 -1.26
C ASN A 152 -5.63 -16.28 0.10
N ASP A 153 -4.38 -15.84 0.15
CA ASP A 153 -3.60 -15.69 1.37
C ASP A 153 -3.87 -14.39 2.13
N SER A 154 -4.53 -13.41 1.50
CA SER A 154 -4.87 -12.15 2.16
C SER A 154 -6.23 -12.20 2.87
N HIS A 155 -6.37 -11.46 3.99
CA HIS A 155 -7.65 -11.22 4.64
C HIS A 155 -8.44 -10.12 3.95
N GLN A 156 -7.73 -9.12 3.44
CA GLN A 156 -8.30 -7.98 2.73
C GLN A 156 -7.44 -7.67 1.51
N VAL A 157 -8.08 -7.28 0.42
CA VAL A 157 -7.41 -6.76 -0.79
C VAL A 157 -7.94 -5.38 -1.08
N LEU A 158 -7.04 -4.41 -1.10
CA LEU A 158 -7.32 -3.01 -1.37
C LEU A 158 -6.63 -2.61 -2.67
N LEU A 159 -7.39 -2.10 -3.63
CA LEU A 159 -6.90 -1.79 -4.96
C LEU A 159 -7.08 -0.30 -5.26
N PHE A 160 -6.10 0.28 -5.95
CA PHE A 160 -6.25 1.60 -6.57
C PHE A 160 -6.86 1.46 -7.96
N ASP A 161 -7.97 2.15 -8.21
CA ASP A 161 -8.62 2.15 -9.53
C ASP A 161 -8.00 3.22 -10.44
N HIS A 162 -7.03 2.80 -11.24
CA HIS A 162 -6.42 3.65 -12.26
C HIS A 162 -7.27 3.80 -13.54
N SER A 163 -8.33 2.99 -13.70
CA SER A 163 -9.21 3.07 -14.86
C SER A 163 -10.09 4.33 -14.83
N ARG A 164 -10.43 4.79 -13.63
CA ARG A 164 -11.24 5.99 -13.37
C ARG A 164 -10.41 7.19 -12.90
N PHE A 165 -9.13 7.20 -13.27
CA PHE A 165 -8.20 8.23 -12.85
C PHE A 165 -8.38 9.51 -13.66
N THR A 166 -8.99 10.53 -13.06
CA THR A 166 -9.19 11.84 -13.68
C THR A 166 -8.19 12.82 -13.09
N ARG A 167 -7.18 13.21 -13.90
CA ARG A 167 -6.13 14.11 -13.47
C ARG A 167 -6.59 15.57 -13.51
N MET A 168 -6.37 16.28 -12.41
CA MET A 168 -6.67 17.70 -12.24
C MET A 168 -5.42 18.42 -11.72
N GLY A 169 -4.52 18.82 -12.61
CA GLY A 169 -3.23 19.41 -12.24
C GLY A 169 -2.33 18.43 -11.49
N HIS A 170 -2.07 18.70 -10.20
CA HIS A 170 -1.27 17.86 -9.29
C HIS A 170 -2.14 16.93 -8.42
N THR A 171 -3.43 16.90 -8.64
CA THR A 171 -4.34 15.96 -7.99
C THR A 171 -5.04 15.07 -9.00
N ALA A 172 -5.57 13.96 -8.55
CA ALA A 172 -6.50 13.15 -9.34
C ALA A 172 -7.59 12.58 -8.46
N ASP A 173 -8.78 12.52 -9.03
CA ASP A 173 -9.88 11.75 -8.48
C ASP A 173 -9.74 10.30 -8.92
N THR A 174 -9.92 9.39 -7.98
CA THR A 174 -9.85 7.94 -8.22
C THR A 174 -10.65 7.19 -7.15
N TRP A 175 -10.54 5.88 -7.16
CA TRP A 175 -11.23 5.01 -6.21
C TRP A 175 -10.26 4.07 -5.52
N LEU A 176 -10.50 3.87 -4.23
CA LEU A 176 -9.88 2.83 -3.44
C LEU A 176 -10.92 1.71 -3.29
N ILE A 177 -10.63 0.56 -3.84
CA ILE A 177 -11.54 -0.57 -3.95
C ILE A 177 -11.16 -1.61 -2.91
N LEU A 178 -12.03 -1.85 -1.94
CA LEU A 178 -11.93 -3.02 -1.07
C LEU A 178 -12.56 -4.21 -1.80
N ASP A 179 -11.75 -4.94 -2.57
CA ASP A 179 -12.20 -6.02 -3.45
C ASP A 179 -12.40 -7.35 -2.73
N LYS A 180 -11.67 -7.57 -1.64
CA LYS A 180 -11.83 -8.70 -0.73
C LYS A 180 -11.84 -8.24 0.72
N ASN A 181 -12.75 -8.79 1.52
CA ASN A 181 -12.79 -8.61 2.97
C ASN A 181 -13.37 -9.85 3.64
N ARG A 182 -12.55 -10.61 4.36
CA ARG A 182 -13.01 -11.85 5.03
C ARG A 182 -14.02 -11.62 6.15
N HIS A 183 -14.01 -10.43 6.74
CA HIS A 183 -14.78 -10.12 7.95
C HIS A 183 -15.88 -9.08 7.74
N GLY A 184 -16.18 -8.74 6.48
CA GLY A 184 -17.19 -7.72 6.19
C GLY A 184 -17.52 -7.61 4.70
N GLY A 185 -18.25 -6.57 4.33
CA GLY A 185 -18.60 -6.26 2.95
C GLY A 185 -17.41 -5.68 2.17
N VAL A 186 -17.55 -5.69 0.85
CA VAL A 186 -16.67 -4.99 -0.09
C VAL A 186 -17.24 -3.61 -0.41
N VAL A 187 -16.39 -2.64 -0.69
CA VAL A 187 -16.81 -1.25 -0.95
C VAL A 187 -15.82 -0.54 -1.85
N ASP A 188 -16.36 0.33 -2.70
CA ASP A 188 -15.57 1.28 -3.49
C ASP A 188 -15.60 2.65 -2.79
N ILE A 189 -14.46 3.17 -2.42
CA ILE A 189 -14.27 4.41 -1.66
C ILE A 189 -13.73 5.49 -2.61
N PRO A 190 -14.47 6.57 -2.88
CA PRO A 190 -13.99 7.67 -3.70
C PRO A 190 -12.91 8.45 -2.96
N VAL A 191 -11.77 8.66 -3.60
CA VAL A 191 -10.62 9.34 -3.02
C VAL A 191 -10.03 10.37 -3.99
N LYS A 192 -9.42 11.39 -3.42
CA LYS A 192 -8.56 12.33 -4.13
C LYS A 192 -7.11 12.02 -3.80
N TRP A 193 -6.29 11.88 -4.83
CA TRP A 193 -4.85 11.69 -4.69
C TRP A 193 -4.13 12.99 -5.06
N ASP A 194 -3.33 13.50 -4.13
CA ASP A 194 -2.42 14.62 -4.32
C ASP A 194 -0.99 14.06 -4.48
N PHE A 195 -0.47 14.11 -5.70
CA PHE A 195 0.86 13.53 -5.97
C PHE A 195 2.01 14.45 -5.57
N GLN A 196 1.79 15.74 -5.39
CA GLN A 196 2.84 16.63 -4.90
C GLN A 196 3.18 16.34 -3.45
N ASN A 197 2.14 16.13 -2.64
CA ASN A 197 2.26 15.92 -1.20
C ASN A 197 2.12 14.45 -0.81
N LEU A 198 1.98 13.56 -1.79
CA LEU A 198 1.78 12.11 -1.62
C LEU A 198 0.61 11.76 -0.68
N ARG A 199 -0.46 12.55 -0.74
CA ARG A 199 -1.63 12.40 0.14
C ARG A 199 -2.82 11.82 -0.59
N ILE A 200 -3.52 10.94 0.13
CA ILE A 200 -4.82 10.42 -0.27
C ILE A 200 -5.82 10.92 0.75
N SER A 201 -6.92 11.51 0.27
CA SER A 201 -8.00 12.01 1.11
C SER A 201 -9.35 11.51 0.61
N PRO A 202 -10.32 11.27 1.50
CA PRO A 202 -11.69 10.99 1.09
C PRO A 202 -12.26 12.15 0.26
N ARG A 203 -13.13 11.83 -0.69
CA ARG A 203 -13.99 12.79 -1.36
C ARG A 203 -15.43 12.29 -1.40
N SER A 204 -16.38 13.20 -1.53
CA SER A 204 -17.75 12.81 -1.79
C SER A 204 -17.89 12.30 -3.23
N PRO A 205 -18.59 11.20 -3.48
CA PRO A 205 -18.91 10.76 -4.83
C PRO A 205 -19.82 11.78 -5.53
N THR A 206 -19.67 11.93 -6.84
CA THR A 206 -20.63 12.71 -7.65
C THR A 206 -21.99 12.02 -7.71
N ILE A 207 -23.02 12.74 -8.14
CA ILE A 207 -24.38 12.16 -8.29
C ILE A 207 -24.35 10.97 -9.25
N GLU A 208 -23.66 11.10 -10.38
CA GLU A 208 -23.52 10.03 -11.38
C GLU A 208 -22.79 8.80 -10.82
N GLU A 209 -21.77 9.00 -9.99
CA GLU A 209 -21.04 7.93 -9.31
C GLU A 209 -21.92 7.22 -8.26
N GLN A 210 -22.77 7.95 -7.56
CA GLN A 210 -23.73 7.38 -6.60
C GLN A 210 -24.75 6.48 -7.29
N GLU A 211 -25.29 6.92 -8.43
CA GLU A 211 -26.23 6.13 -9.23
C GLU A 211 -25.59 4.85 -9.77
N GLN A 212 -24.34 4.92 -10.23
CA GLN A 212 -23.59 3.74 -10.67
C GLN A 212 -23.30 2.75 -9.54
N GLN A 213 -23.01 3.22 -8.32
CA GLN A 213 -22.84 2.35 -7.15
C GLN A 213 -24.13 1.64 -6.77
N HIS A 214 -25.26 2.35 -6.76
CA HIS A 214 -26.58 1.75 -6.47
C HIS A 214 -26.96 0.67 -7.49
N GLY A 215 -26.70 0.90 -8.77
CA GLY A 215 -26.96 -0.07 -9.84
C GLY A 215 -26.11 -1.35 -9.73
N ARG A 216 -24.91 -1.26 -9.13
CA ARG A 216 -24.02 -2.42 -8.92
C ARG A 216 -24.44 -3.25 -7.71
N LEU A 217 -24.78 -2.63 -6.60
CA LEU A 217 -25.24 -3.33 -5.38
C LEU A 217 -26.52 -4.14 -5.62
N THR A 218 -27.44 -3.62 -6.45
CA THR A 218 -28.66 -4.33 -6.84
C THR A 218 -28.42 -5.52 -7.77
N ARG A 219 -27.36 -5.53 -8.57
CA ARG A 219 -26.98 -6.69 -9.41
C ARG A 219 -26.35 -7.82 -8.60
N VAL A 220 -25.52 -7.51 -7.62
CA VAL A 220 -24.88 -8.55 -6.75
C VAL A 220 -25.90 -9.20 -5.82
N GLY A 221 -26.91 -8.46 -5.36
CA GLY A 221 -27.99 -9.01 -4.52
C GLY A 221 -28.98 -9.93 -5.25
N ARG A 222 -28.99 -9.95 -6.59
CA ARG A 222 -29.83 -10.85 -7.40
C ARG A 222 -29.16 -12.16 -7.84
N MET A 223 -27.87 -12.33 -7.52
CA MET A 223 -27.11 -13.55 -7.85
C MET A 223 -26.82 -14.43 -6.62
N ARG A 224 -27.54 -14.25 -5.52
CA ARG A 224 -27.50 -15.12 -4.33
C ARG A 224 -28.84 -15.77 -4.10
#